data_1b9b3919d8dc4924a3e124b29d6f6bbe
#
_entry.id   1b9b3919d8dc4924a3e124b29d6f6bbe
#
_cell.length_a   1.000
_cell.length_b   1.000
_cell.length_c   1.000
_cell.angle_alpha   90.00
_cell.angle_beta   90.00
_cell.angle_gamma   90.00
#
_symmetry.space_group_name_H-M   'P 1'
#
loop_
_entity.id
_entity.type
_entity.pdbx_description
1 polymer ?
#
loop_
_entity_poly.entity_id
_entity_poly.type
_entity_poly.pdbx_seq_one_letter_code
_entity_poly.pdbx_strand_id
1 'polypeptide(L)' 'MTRSEIWRLEKYLRNLFRLDTITLIERPQPDSVEVHVGGEFIGVIFKDEEDDETSYAFNMAILEMDLPEPPPSRAG' A
#
# COMPACT_ATOMS: atom_id res chain seq x y z
N MET A 1 -11.59 -3.11 -9.29
CA MET A 1 -10.38 -3.24 -10.11
C MET A 1 -10.35 -4.60 -10.79
N THR A 2 -9.81 -4.63 -11.99
CA THR A 2 -9.65 -5.90 -12.70
C THR A 2 -8.46 -6.67 -12.16
N ARG A 3 -8.42 -7.97 -12.46
CA ARG A 3 -7.27 -8.78 -12.07
C ARG A 3 -5.98 -8.27 -12.68
N SER A 4 -6.06 -7.76 -13.89
CA SER A 4 -4.91 -7.20 -14.59
C SER A 4 -4.39 -5.97 -13.86
N GLU A 5 -5.27 -5.08 -13.42
CA GLU A 5 -4.89 -3.90 -12.67
C GLU A 5 -4.20 -4.28 -11.36
N ILE A 6 -4.78 -5.24 -10.64
CA ILE A 6 -4.22 -5.69 -9.36
C ILE A 6 -2.83 -6.29 -9.57
N TRP A 7 -2.69 -7.13 -10.59
CA TRP A 7 -1.40 -7.73 -10.91
C TRP A 7 -0.34 -6.68 -11.23
N ARG A 8 -0.71 -5.68 -12.03
CA ARG A 8 0.21 -4.61 -12.43
C ARG A 8 0.64 -3.77 -11.23
N LEU A 9 -0.31 -3.43 -10.36
CA LEU A 9 -0.02 -2.68 -9.15
C LEU A 9 0.91 -3.46 -8.22
N GLU A 10 0.60 -4.73 -8.01
CA GLU A 10 1.43 -5.57 -7.14
C GLU A 10 2.85 -5.67 -7.66
N LYS A 11 2.99 -5.87 -8.96
CA LYS A 11 4.30 -5.97 -9.58
C LYS A 11 5.08 -4.66 -9.46
N TYR A 12 4.38 -3.56 -9.72
CA TYR A 12 4.97 -2.23 -9.62
C TYR A 12 5.50 -1.95 -8.21
N LEU A 13 4.66 -2.25 -7.21
CA LEU A 13 5.04 -2.00 -5.82
C LEU A 13 6.21 -2.89 -5.36
N ARG A 14 6.18 -4.15 -5.77
CA ARG A 14 7.28 -5.06 -5.45
C ARG A 14 8.61 -4.56 -6.03
N ASN A 15 8.56 -4.06 -7.25
CA ASN A 15 9.76 -3.52 -7.89
C ASN A 15 10.20 -2.21 -7.26
N LEU A 16 9.25 -1.33 -6.98
CA LEU A 16 9.53 -0.02 -6.40
C LEU A 16 10.17 -0.15 -5.02
N PHE A 17 9.58 -0.98 -4.17
CA PHE A 17 10.04 -1.16 -2.80
C PHE A 17 11.08 -2.27 -2.67
N ARG A 18 11.35 -3.01 -3.75
CA ARG A 18 12.26 -4.16 -3.74
C ARG A 18 11.88 -5.15 -2.66
N LEU A 19 10.60 -5.51 -2.65
CA LEU A 19 10.03 -6.34 -1.59
C LEU A 19 9.03 -7.32 -2.19
N ASP A 20 9.41 -8.59 -2.26
CA ASP A 20 8.60 -9.63 -2.90
C ASP A 20 7.42 -10.09 -2.05
N THR A 21 7.37 -9.69 -0.80
CA THR A 21 6.32 -10.13 0.12
C THR A 21 5.08 -9.24 0.10
N ILE A 22 5.04 -8.25 -0.80
CA ILE A 22 3.86 -7.40 -0.98
C ILE A 22 2.78 -8.19 -1.69
N THR A 23 1.58 -8.21 -1.12
CA THR A 23 0.42 -8.90 -1.69
C THR A 23 -0.77 -7.96 -1.65
N LEU A 24 -1.53 -7.92 -2.74
CA LEU A 24 -2.74 -7.12 -2.82
C LEU A 24 -3.96 -8.02 -2.73
N ILE A 25 -4.91 -7.65 -1.87
CA ILE A 25 -6.10 -8.44 -1.62
C ILE A 25 -7.34 -7.60 -1.94
N GLU A 26 -8.25 -8.15 -2.72
CA GLU A 26 -9.48 -7.44 -3.09
C GLU A 26 -10.34 -7.17 -1.86
N ARG A 27 -11.04 -6.05 -1.92
CA ARG A 27 -11.99 -5.64 -0.89
C ARG A 27 -13.41 -5.72 -1.44
N PRO A 28 -14.42 -5.86 -0.55
CA PRO A 28 -15.82 -5.79 -1.00
C PRO A 28 -16.15 -4.47 -1.69
N GLN A 29 -15.53 -3.35 -1.26
CA GLN A 29 -15.72 -2.08 -1.92
C GLN A 29 -15.04 -2.10 -3.28
N PRO A 30 -15.73 -1.66 -4.33
CA PRO A 30 -15.12 -1.62 -5.67
C PRO A 30 -13.97 -0.62 -5.71
N ASP A 31 -13.04 -0.87 -6.62
CA ASP A 31 -11.92 0.03 -6.89
C ASP A 31 -11.00 0.26 -5.70
N SER A 32 -10.90 -0.72 -4.82
CA SER A 32 -9.92 -0.66 -3.73
C SER A 32 -9.36 -2.05 -3.44
N VAL A 33 -8.12 -2.08 -2.96
CA VAL A 33 -7.47 -3.32 -2.55
C VAL A 33 -6.68 -3.06 -1.28
N GLU A 34 -6.53 -4.11 -0.47
CA GLU A 34 -5.68 -4.05 0.72
C GLU A 34 -4.25 -4.38 0.33
N VAL A 35 -3.31 -3.71 0.96
CA VAL A 35 -1.89 -3.99 0.77
C VAL A 35 -1.38 -4.72 2.00
N HIS A 36 -0.77 -5.88 1.78
CA HIS A 36 -0.20 -6.70 2.84
C HIS A 36 1.29 -6.90 2.58
N VAL A 37 2.08 -6.90 3.63
CA VAL A 37 3.51 -7.20 3.54
C VAL A 37 3.79 -8.33 4.52
N GLY A 38 4.29 -9.45 3.99
CA GLY A 38 4.56 -10.60 4.83
C GLY A 38 3.33 -11.10 5.58
N GLY A 39 2.16 -10.93 4.97
CA GLY A 39 0.90 -11.35 5.58
C GLY A 39 0.29 -10.32 6.53
N GLU A 40 0.95 -9.18 6.73
CA GLU A 40 0.46 -8.14 7.62
C GLU A 40 -0.18 -7.02 6.82
N PHE A 41 -1.40 -6.64 7.21
CA PHE A 41 -2.12 -5.53 6.58
C PHE A 41 -1.42 -4.21 6.88
N ILE A 42 -1.10 -3.44 5.84
CA ILE A 42 -0.41 -2.16 6.02
C ILE A 42 -1.15 -0.97 5.44
N GLY A 43 -2.06 -1.16 4.51
CA GLY A 43 -2.76 -0.03 3.93
C GLY A 43 -3.72 -0.43 2.84
N VAL A 44 -4.28 0.57 2.17
CA VAL A 44 -5.30 0.39 1.14
C VAL A 44 -4.96 1.25 -0.07
N ILE A 45 -5.15 0.70 -1.25
CA ILE A 45 -5.02 1.44 -2.50
C ILE A 45 -6.41 1.69 -3.05
N PHE A 46 -6.67 2.93 -3.42
CA PHE A 46 -7.91 3.36 -4.06
C PHE A 46 -7.62 3.78 -5.48
N LYS A 47 -8.45 3.31 -6.40
CA LYS A 47 -8.37 3.74 -7.80
C LYS A 47 -9.17 5.02 -7.95
N ASP A 48 -8.61 5.99 -8.64
CA ASP A 48 -9.26 7.26 -8.89
C ASP A 48 -9.25 7.53 -10.40
N GLU A 49 -10.42 7.86 -10.93
CA GLU A 49 -10.55 8.17 -12.35
C GLU A 49 -11.15 9.57 -12.49
N GLU A 50 -10.33 10.51 -12.96
CA GLU A 50 -10.74 11.88 -13.19
C GLU A 50 -10.25 12.37 -14.55
N ASP A 51 -11.14 13.02 -15.30
CA ASP A 51 -10.77 13.68 -16.57
C ASP A 51 -9.94 12.77 -17.50
N ASP A 52 -10.41 11.54 -17.68
CA ASP A 52 -9.76 10.53 -18.51
C ASP A 52 -8.38 10.10 -17.99
N GLU A 53 -8.06 10.46 -16.77
CA GLU A 53 -6.82 10.04 -16.13
C GLU A 53 -7.13 9.04 -15.02
N THR A 54 -6.36 7.96 -14.99
CA THR A 54 -6.48 6.96 -13.95
C THR A 54 -5.26 7.02 -13.05
N SER A 55 -5.50 7.11 -11.74
CA SER A 55 -4.42 7.07 -10.76
C SER A 55 -4.80 6.15 -9.62
N TYR A 56 -3.81 5.79 -8.82
CA TYR A 56 -4.01 4.89 -7.69
C TYR A 56 -3.34 5.52 -6.48
N ALA A 57 -4.12 5.74 -5.42
CA ALA A 57 -3.60 6.34 -4.20
C ALA A 57 -3.41 5.27 -3.14
N PHE A 58 -2.19 5.17 -2.63
CA PHE A 58 -1.86 4.23 -1.57
C PHE A 58 -1.87 4.97 -0.24
N ASN A 59 -2.77 4.56 0.65
CA ASN A 59 -2.93 5.17 1.96
C ASN A 59 -2.52 4.20 3.05
N MET A 60 -1.62 4.63 3.90
CA MET A 60 -1.10 3.81 4.98
C MET A 60 -1.11 4.64 6.27
N ALA A 61 -1.73 4.09 7.31
CA ALA A 61 -1.71 4.73 8.62
C ALA A 61 -0.54 4.18 9.43
N ILE A 62 0.25 5.09 9.98
CA ILE A 62 1.36 4.70 10.85
C ILE A 62 0.97 5.11 12.27
N LEU A 63 0.85 4.13 13.15
CA LEU A 63 0.47 4.39 14.52
C LEU A 63 1.70 4.74 15.34
N GLU A 64 1.55 5.74 16.21
CA GLU A 64 2.67 6.16 17.04
C GLU A 64 3.22 5.02 17.89
N MET A 65 2.33 4.16 18.37
CA MET A 65 2.75 3.03 19.21
C MET A 65 3.65 2.03 18.48
N ASP A 66 3.65 2.06 17.14
CA ASP A 66 4.48 1.16 16.34
C ASP A 66 5.83 1.77 15.99
N LEU A 67 6.04 3.04 16.33
CA LEU A 67 7.30 3.70 16.04
C LEU A 67 8.36 3.29 17.05
N PRO A 68 9.60 3.11 16.60
CA PRO A 68 10.67 2.78 17.52
C PRO A 68 11.03 3.98 18.39
N GLU A 69 11.58 3.70 19.57
CA GLU A 69 12.06 4.73 20.45
C GLU A 69 13.26 5.43 19.82
N PRO A 70 13.37 6.77 19.94
CA PRO A 70 14.54 7.45 19.40
C PRO A 70 15.76 7.15 20.27
N PRO A 71 16.96 7.24 19.69
CA PRO A 71 18.18 7.05 20.49
C PRO A 71 18.25 8.10 21.60
N PRO A 72 18.57 7.72 22.84
CA PRO A 72 18.56 8.67 23.96
C PRO A 72 19.59 9.80 23.84
N SER A 73 20.64 9.61 23.06
CA SER A 73 21.66 10.63 22.89
C SER A 73 21.33 11.64 21.80
N ARG A 74 20.20 11.50 21.15
CA ARG A 74 19.78 12.40 20.08
C ARG A 74 19.00 13.55 20.65
N ALA A 75 19.53 14.73 20.53
CA ALA A 75 18.83 15.94 20.94
C ALA A 75 18.05 16.48 19.75
N GLY A 76 16.75 16.52 19.89
CA GLY A 76 15.89 17.16 18.93
C GLY A 76 15.81 16.58 17.56
#